data_b74ea7d0219a132e0d45017d48b10070
#
_entry.id   b74ea7d0219a132e0d45017d48b10070
#
_cell.length_a   1.000
_cell.length_b   1.000
_cell.length_c   1.000
_cell.angle_alpha   90.00
_cell.angle_beta   90.00
_cell.angle_gamma   90.00
#
_symmetry.space_group_name_H-M   'P 1'
#
loop_
_entity.id
_entity.type
_entity.pdbx_description
1 polymer ?
#
loop_
_entity_poly.entity_id
_entity_poly.type
_entity_poly.pdbx_seq_one_letter_code
_entity_poly.pdbx_strand_id
1 'polypeptide(L)'
;MAKRDGGAARARSGKSAERAPKTDLKAEDGDASMPMLLDRLIHERVRLALVSALAVHDSLTFNELKALLETSDGNVSVHARKLEDAGYITCTKGFDGRIPRTEYALTPVGRKALEQYLAHMEALIRRVGGET
;
A
#
# COMPACT_ATOMS: atom_id res chain seq x y z
N MET A 1 -13.58 13.69 15.16
CA MET A 1 -13.00 13.66 15.24
C MET A 1 -12.52 13.52 15.24
N ALA A 2 -12.65 13.01 14.99
CA ALA A 2 -11.93 12.78 14.91
C ALA A 2 -11.62 12.41 14.83
N LYS A 3 -11.68 12.10 14.99
CA LYS A 3 -11.17 11.58 15.03
C LYS A 3 -10.75 11.18 14.83
N ARG A 4 -11.02 10.94 14.76
CA ARG A 4 -10.51 10.47 14.78
C ARG A 4 -9.87 10.39 14.73
N ASP A 5 -10.39 10.24 14.53
CA ASP A 5 -9.65 10.11 14.67
C ASP A 5 -9.20 9.92 14.59
N GLY A 6 -9.61 9.71 14.42
CA GLY A 6 -8.86 9.56 14.56
C GLY A 6 -8.50 9.23 14.44
N GLY A 7 -8.83 8.87 14.42
CA GLY A 7 -8.17 8.62 14.62
C GLY A 7 -7.82 8.28 14.61
N ALA A 8 -7.88 8.00 14.77
CA ALA A 8 -7.26 7.74 15.02
C ALA A 8 -7.06 7.26 15.16
N ALA A 9 -7.28 6.92 15.37
CA ALA A 9 -6.79 6.50 15.70
C ALA A 9 -6.77 5.86 15.79
N ARG A 10 -6.81 5.38 16.08
CA ARG A 10 -6.56 4.80 16.38
C ARG A 10 -6.02 4.25 16.39
N ALA A 11 -6.21 3.97 16.30
CA ALA A 11 -5.51 3.48 16.44
C ALA A 11 -5.34 2.84 16.43
N ARG A 12 -5.37 2.45 16.64
CA ARG A 12 -5.01 1.89 16.82
C ARG A 12 -4.54 1.45 16.55
N SER A 13 -4.81 1.33 16.30
CA SER A 13 -4.17 0.97 16.15
C SER A 13 -3.96 0.47 15.90
N GLY A 14 -4.09 0.15 15.84
CA GLY A 14 -3.48 -0.23 15.76
C GLY A 14 -3.43 -0.82 15.51
N LYS A 15 -3.51 -1.19 15.73
CA LYS A 15 -3.23 -1.70 15.60
C LYS A 15 -2.83 -2.14 15.17
N SER A 16 -2.96 -2.29 15.00
CA SER A 16 -2.36 -2.57 14.62
C SER A 16 -1.90 -3.00 14.36
N ALA A 17 -1.77 -3.26 14.45
CA ALA A 17 -1.03 -3.54 14.31
C ALA A 17 -0.76 -4.11 14.21
N GLU A 18 -0.79 -4.35 14.36
CA GLU A 18 -0.35 -4.71 14.29
C GLU A 18 0.05 -5.02 13.95
N ARG A 19 0.30 -5.20 14.08
CA ARG A 19 0.82 -5.36 13.67
C ARG A 19 1.55 -5.71 13.32
N ALA A 20 1.95 -5.92 13.35
CA ALA A 20 2.66 -6.23 12.91
C ALA A 20 3.22 -6.86 12.83
N PRO A 21 3.72 -6.98 12.91
CA PRO A 21 4.33 -7.58 12.63
C PRO A 21 4.90 -8.38 12.50
N LYS A 22 4.94 -8.66 12.74
CA LYS A 22 5.42 -9.52 12.61
C LYS A 22 5.96 -10.23 11.69
N THR A 23 5.83 -10.50 11.27
CA THR A 23 6.34 -11.06 10.26
C THR A 23 7.76 -11.04 10.04
N ASP A 24 8.33 -10.24 10.46
CA ASP A 24 9.64 -10.03 10.35
C ASP A 24 10.49 -11.16 10.75
N LEU A 25 10.03 -11.96 11.53
CA LEU A 25 10.80 -13.05 11.92
C LEU A 25 11.18 -13.94 10.81
N LYS A 26 10.35 -13.97 9.81
CA LYS A 26 10.56 -14.88 8.75
C LYS A 26 11.72 -14.55 7.93
N ALA A 27 12.13 -13.34 7.96
CA ALA A 27 13.21 -12.92 7.15
C ALA A 27 14.46 -13.69 7.43
N GLU A 28 14.55 -14.27 8.59
CA GLU A 28 15.73 -14.95 8.93
C GLU A 28 15.87 -16.29 8.30
N ASP A 29 14.78 -16.82 7.83
CA ASP A 29 14.81 -18.15 7.29
C ASP A 29 15.47 -18.25 5.94
N GLY A 30 15.81 -17.18 5.32
CA GLY A 30 16.52 -17.21 4.09
C GLY A 30 15.72 -17.73 2.93
N ASP A 31 16.27 -18.67 2.23
CA ASP A 31 15.67 -19.13 0.99
C ASP A 31 14.28 -19.65 1.10
N ALA A 32 14.04 -20.46 2.10
CA ALA A 32 12.76 -21.11 2.23
C ALA A 32 11.65 -20.11 2.46
N SER A 33 11.98 -18.96 2.99
CA SER A 33 10.98 -17.98 3.33
C SER A 33 10.91 -16.84 2.34
N MET A 34 11.57 -16.96 1.21
CA MET A 34 11.58 -15.86 0.26
C MET A 34 10.17 -15.33 -0.05
N PRO A 35 9.18 -16.20 -0.34
CA PRO A 35 7.84 -15.67 -0.59
C PRO A 35 7.25 -14.98 0.63
N MET A 36 7.68 -15.36 1.82
CA MET A 36 7.16 -14.74 3.03
C MET A 36 7.74 -13.35 3.27
N LEU A 37 8.78 -12.98 2.54
CA LEU A 37 9.36 -11.67 2.65
C LEU A 37 8.61 -10.63 1.86
N LEU A 38 7.73 -11.07 0.96
CA LEU A 38 6.93 -10.13 0.20
C LEU A 38 5.95 -9.44 1.12
N ASP A 39 5.88 -8.12 1.00
CA ASP A 39 4.99 -7.33 1.83
C ASP A 39 3.55 -7.78 1.59
N ARG A 40 2.90 -8.27 2.64
CA ARG A 40 1.56 -8.83 2.50
C ARG A 40 0.54 -7.79 2.11
N LEU A 41 0.74 -6.56 2.56
CA LEU A 41 -0.19 -5.50 2.22
C LEU A 41 -0.08 -5.14 0.75
N ILE A 42 1.14 -5.04 0.25
CA ILE A 42 1.37 -4.69 -1.15
C ILE A 42 1.11 -5.88 -2.06
N HIS A 43 1.37 -7.09 -1.55
CA HIS A 43 1.22 -8.30 -2.36
C HIS A 43 -0.23 -8.68 -2.54
N GLU A 44 -0.96 -7.81 -3.20
CA GLU A 44 -2.36 -8.01 -3.55
C GLU A 44 -2.58 -7.19 -4.81
N ARG A 45 -3.27 -7.76 -5.77
CA ARG A 45 -3.34 -7.21 -7.11
C ARG A 45 -3.71 -5.73 -7.17
N VAL A 46 -4.79 -5.36 -6.52
CA VAL A 46 -5.27 -3.98 -6.60
C VAL A 46 -4.35 -3.04 -5.83
N ARG A 47 -3.93 -3.46 -4.65
CA ARG A 47 -3.06 -2.60 -3.85
C ARG A 47 -1.69 -2.41 -4.49
N LEU A 48 -1.14 -3.47 -5.10
CA LEU A 48 0.12 -3.34 -5.80
C LEU A 48 -0.01 -2.35 -6.97
N ALA A 49 -1.09 -2.47 -7.72
CA ALA A 49 -1.32 -1.55 -8.84
C ALA A 49 -1.51 -0.13 -8.34
N LEU A 50 -2.22 0.03 -7.24
CA LEU A 50 -2.48 1.35 -6.67
C LEU A 50 -1.18 2.03 -6.22
N VAL A 51 -0.37 1.31 -5.45
CA VAL A 51 0.89 1.84 -4.97
C VAL A 51 1.83 2.13 -6.13
N SER A 52 1.85 1.27 -7.14
CA SER A 52 2.69 1.46 -8.31
C SER A 52 2.29 2.71 -9.08
N ALA A 53 0.99 2.93 -9.24
CA ALA A 53 0.51 4.13 -9.92
C ALA A 53 0.94 5.39 -9.17
N LEU A 54 0.84 5.35 -7.84
CA LEU A 54 1.24 6.50 -7.04
C LEU A 54 2.75 6.69 -6.99
N ALA A 55 3.51 5.65 -7.32
CA ALA A 55 4.96 5.78 -7.33
C ALA A 55 5.45 6.61 -8.53
N VAL A 56 4.69 6.63 -9.60
CA VAL A 56 5.08 7.38 -10.80
C VAL A 56 4.31 8.67 -10.99
N HIS A 57 3.40 8.99 -10.09
CA HIS A 57 2.66 10.25 -10.11
C HIS A 57 2.80 10.92 -8.76
N ASP A 58 2.82 12.25 -8.75
CA ASP A 58 2.90 12.97 -7.47
C ASP A 58 1.65 12.74 -6.64
N SER A 59 0.50 12.73 -7.28
CA SER A 59 -0.75 12.43 -6.61
C SER A 59 -1.77 12.03 -7.68
N LEU A 60 -2.79 11.31 -7.25
CA LEU A 60 -3.88 10.93 -8.14
C LEU A 60 -5.20 11.07 -7.40
N THR A 61 -6.22 11.53 -8.10
CA THR A 61 -7.54 11.60 -7.50
C THR A 61 -8.17 10.22 -7.47
N PHE A 62 -9.21 10.10 -6.66
CA PHE A 62 -9.98 8.86 -6.59
C PHE A 62 -10.44 8.42 -7.98
N ASN A 63 -10.97 9.35 -8.76
CA ASN A 63 -11.46 9.00 -10.09
C ASN A 63 -10.33 8.62 -11.04
N GLU A 64 -9.18 9.26 -10.92
CA GLU A 64 -8.04 8.90 -11.74
C GLU A 64 -7.54 7.50 -11.41
N LEU A 65 -7.49 7.17 -10.12
CA LEU A 65 -7.09 5.84 -9.71
C LEU A 65 -8.07 4.80 -10.20
N LYS A 66 -9.36 5.08 -10.05
CA LYS A 66 -10.38 4.15 -10.51
C LYS A 66 -10.22 3.86 -12.00
N ALA A 67 -9.98 4.89 -12.77
CA ALA A 67 -9.82 4.74 -14.22
C ALA A 67 -8.56 3.95 -14.56
N LEU A 68 -7.45 4.27 -13.91
CA LEU A 68 -6.20 3.58 -14.17
C LEU A 68 -6.26 2.12 -13.79
N LEU A 69 -6.90 1.81 -12.68
CA LEU A 69 -6.97 0.45 -12.20
C LEU A 69 -8.10 -0.34 -12.82
N GLU A 70 -8.99 0.34 -13.54
CA GLU A 70 -10.13 -0.29 -14.20
C GLU A 70 -10.92 -1.16 -13.22
N THR A 71 -11.26 -0.58 -12.08
CA THR A 71 -11.95 -1.31 -11.04
C THR A 71 -13.09 -0.46 -10.49
N SER A 72 -13.78 -0.99 -9.50
CA SER A 72 -14.97 -0.34 -8.95
C SER A 72 -14.61 0.65 -7.86
N ASP A 73 -15.56 1.56 -7.56
CA ASP A 73 -15.40 2.50 -6.46
C ASP A 73 -15.12 1.77 -5.15
N GLY A 74 -15.86 0.69 -4.92
CA GLY A 74 -15.70 -0.07 -3.69
C GLY A 74 -14.32 -0.66 -3.54
N ASN A 75 -13.77 -1.18 -4.63
CA ASN A 75 -12.43 -1.74 -4.58
C ASN A 75 -11.38 -0.67 -4.29
N VAL A 76 -11.50 0.49 -4.95
CA VAL A 76 -10.55 1.57 -4.67
C VAL A 76 -10.66 1.98 -3.21
N SER A 77 -11.88 2.18 -2.72
CA SER A 77 -12.08 2.64 -1.36
C SER A 77 -11.52 1.67 -0.33
N VAL A 78 -11.81 0.40 -0.48
CA VAL A 78 -11.36 -0.61 0.49
C VAL A 78 -9.85 -0.73 0.49
N HIS A 79 -9.26 -0.81 -0.68
CA HIS A 79 -7.82 -1.02 -0.76
C HIS A 79 -7.03 0.23 -0.40
N ALA A 80 -7.53 1.41 -0.80
CA ALA A 80 -6.88 2.65 -0.42
C ALA A 80 -6.91 2.84 1.10
N ARG A 81 -8.03 2.48 1.73
CA ARG A 81 -8.15 2.59 3.16
C ARG A 81 -7.12 1.73 3.89
N LYS A 82 -6.93 0.51 3.41
CA LYS A 82 -5.95 -0.38 4.03
C LYS A 82 -4.54 0.18 3.91
N LEU A 83 -4.22 0.77 2.77
CA LEU A 83 -2.90 1.36 2.57
C LEU A 83 -2.72 2.63 3.40
N GLU A 84 -3.77 3.42 3.52
CA GLU A 84 -3.72 4.62 4.33
C GLU A 84 -3.53 4.26 5.80
N ASP A 85 -4.26 3.26 6.29
CA ASP A 85 -4.17 2.83 7.68
C ASP A 85 -2.76 2.34 8.00
N ALA A 86 -2.07 1.79 7.03
CA ALA A 86 -0.70 1.30 7.22
C ALA A 86 0.34 2.42 7.08
N GLY A 87 -0.08 3.61 6.67
CA GLY A 87 0.85 4.71 6.50
C GLY A 87 1.56 4.72 5.17
N TYR A 88 1.11 3.91 4.21
CA TYR A 88 1.77 3.84 2.92
C TYR A 88 1.31 4.94 1.97
N ILE A 89 0.12 5.45 2.16
CA ILE A 89 -0.39 6.55 1.34
C ILE A 89 -1.10 7.55 2.23
N THR A 90 -1.24 8.77 1.71
CA THR A 90 -2.05 9.79 2.36
C THR A 90 -3.30 10.01 1.52
N CYS A 91 -4.34 10.47 2.20
CA CYS A 91 -5.62 10.79 1.55
C CYS A 91 -5.97 12.21 1.95
N THR A 92 -6.12 13.07 0.97
CA THR A 92 -6.47 14.46 1.22
C THR A 92 -7.83 14.72 0.59
N LYS A 93 -8.78 15.18 1.40
CA LYS A 93 -10.11 15.47 0.93
C LYS A 93 -10.31 16.98 0.86
N GLY A 94 -10.96 17.41 -0.18
CA GLY A 94 -11.22 18.83 -0.38
C GLY A 94 -12.28 18.99 -1.44
N PHE A 95 -12.24 20.13 -2.11
CA PHE A 95 -13.21 20.45 -3.12
C PHE A 95 -12.54 21.06 -4.34
N ASP A 96 -13.15 20.78 -5.49
CA ASP A 96 -12.79 21.44 -6.73
C ASP A 96 -14.05 22.24 -7.07
N GLY A 97 -14.07 23.50 -6.62
CA GLY A 97 -15.30 24.27 -6.68
C GLY A 97 -16.28 23.70 -5.66
N ARG A 98 -17.41 23.22 -6.14
CA ARG A 98 -18.41 22.60 -5.25
C ARG A 98 -18.34 21.09 -5.26
N ILE A 99 -17.46 20.52 -6.07
CA ILE A 99 -17.38 19.08 -6.22
C ILE A 99 -16.37 18.53 -5.25
N PRO A 100 -16.74 17.53 -4.44
CA PRO A 100 -15.78 16.91 -3.54
C PRO A 100 -14.66 16.29 -4.34
N ARG A 101 -13.44 16.38 -3.81
CA ARG A 101 -12.26 15.86 -4.48
C ARG A 101 -11.41 15.15 -3.45
N THR A 102 -11.05 13.90 -3.75
CA THR A 102 -10.19 13.11 -2.90
C THR A 102 -8.91 12.80 -3.68
N GLU A 103 -7.77 13.08 -3.05
CA GLU A 103 -6.48 12.82 -3.67
C GLU A 103 -5.64 11.93 -2.79
N TYR A 104 -4.85 11.08 -3.44
CA TYR A 104 -3.95 10.17 -2.74
C TYR A 104 -2.53 10.41 -3.19
N ALA A 105 -1.58 10.21 -2.30
CA ALA A 105 -0.16 10.32 -2.60
C ALA A 105 0.60 9.26 -1.82
N LEU A 106 1.70 8.80 -2.40
CA LEU A 106 2.53 7.80 -1.76
C LEU A 106 3.40 8.48 -0.70
N THR A 107 3.52 7.86 0.47
CA THR A 107 4.39 8.37 1.51
C THR A 107 5.80 7.80 1.33
N PRO A 108 6.81 8.40 1.99
CA PRO A 108 8.15 7.79 1.97
C PRO A 108 8.15 6.36 2.49
N VAL A 109 7.33 6.08 3.49
CA VAL A 109 7.22 4.72 4.01
C VAL A 109 6.66 3.79 2.96
N GLY A 110 5.63 4.24 2.26
CA GLY A 110 5.03 3.43 1.19
C GLY A 110 5.99 3.21 0.04
N ARG A 111 6.75 4.25 -0.32
CA ARG A 111 7.72 4.12 -1.40
C ARG A 111 8.79 3.11 -1.04
N LYS A 112 9.27 3.16 0.19
CA LYS A 112 10.28 2.21 0.62
C LYS A 112 9.73 0.79 0.64
N ALA A 113 8.50 0.63 1.09
CA ALA A 113 7.86 -0.68 1.10
C ALA A 113 7.75 -1.24 -0.31
N LEU A 114 7.37 -0.40 -1.27
CA LEU A 114 7.28 -0.83 -2.66
C LEU A 114 8.65 -1.23 -3.20
N GLU A 115 9.67 -0.43 -2.90
CA GLU A 115 11.01 -0.74 -3.37
C GLU A 115 11.50 -2.08 -2.82
N GLN A 116 11.23 -2.35 -1.55
CA GLN A 116 11.60 -3.61 -0.95
C GLN A 116 10.81 -4.76 -1.55
N TYR A 117 9.52 -4.54 -1.78
CA TYR A 117 8.69 -5.54 -2.42
C TYR A 117 9.26 -5.91 -3.79
N LEU A 118 9.62 -4.91 -4.58
CA LEU A 118 10.14 -5.17 -5.92
C LEU A 118 11.48 -5.87 -5.87
N ALA A 119 12.33 -5.53 -4.91
CA ALA A 119 13.61 -6.21 -4.76
C ALA A 119 13.42 -7.68 -4.40
N HIS A 120 12.49 -7.96 -3.50
CA HIS A 120 12.22 -9.34 -3.11
C HIS A 120 11.63 -10.11 -4.29
N MET A 121 10.75 -9.48 -5.05
CA MET A 121 10.16 -10.13 -6.21
C MET A 121 11.21 -10.41 -7.28
N GLU A 122 12.11 -9.46 -7.49
CA GLU A 122 13.18 -9.65 -8.47
C GLU A 122 14.07 -10.82 -8.08
N ALA A 123 14.41 -10.91 -6.81
CA ALA A 123 15.22 -12.02 -6.32
C ALA A 123 14.51 -13.35 -6.53
N LEU A 124 13.20 -13.36 -6.26
CA LEU A 124 12.41 -14.57 -6.45
C LEU A 124 12.38 -14.98 -7.91
N ILE A 125 12.19 -14.01 -8.79
CA ILE A 125 12.15 -14.27 -10.22
C ILE A 125 13.47 -14.88 -10.69
N ARG A 126 14.59 -14.34 -10.21
CA ARG A 126 15.88 -14.89 -10.60
C ARG A 126 16.06 -16.31 -10.11
N ARG A 127 15.59 -16.60 -8.91
CA ARG A 127 15.70 -17.97 -8.38
C ARG A 127 14.86 -18.93 -9.20
N VAL A 128 13.63 -18.54 -9.51
CA VAL A 128 12.74 -19.38 -10.29
C VAL A 128 13.27 -19.56 -11.71
N GLY A 129 13.88 -18.51 -12.25
CA GLY A 129 14.42 -18.55 -13.59
C GLY A 129 15.72 -19.32 -13.71
N GLY A 130 16.30 -19.75 -12.59
CA GLY A 130 17.53 -20.51 -12.64
C GLY A 130 18.77 -19.69 -12.86
N GLU A 131 18.69 -18.39 -12.68
CA GLU A 131 19.86 -17.55 -12.83
C GLU A 131 20.72 -17.60 -11.60
N THR A 132 21.98 -17.49 -11.80
CA THR A 132 22.88 -17.54 -10.66
C THR A 132 23.63 -16.27 -10.48
#